data_ab26a8a07d80e45a1b36963064f0895a
#
_entry.id   ab26a8a07d80e45a1b36963064f0895a
#
_cell.length_a   1.000
_cell.length_b   1.000
_cell.length_c   1.000
_cell.angle_alpha   90.00
_cell.angle_beta   90.00
_cell.angle_gamma   90.00
#
_symmetry.space_group_name_H-M   'P 1'
#
loop_
_entity.id
_entity.type
_entity.pdbx_description
1 polymer ?
#
loop_
_entity_poly.entity_id
_entity_poly.type
_entity_poly.pdbx_seq_one_letter_code
_entity_poly.pdbx_strand_id
1 'polypeptide(L)'
;MKDQESFKPYIPAEKITAEMTATSVIMGIILSVVFGAANAYLGLRVGMTVSASIPAAVISMGVIRVLLKKNSILESNMVQTIGSAGESLAAGAIFTMPALFLWAKEGLCDKPSILEITLIALCGGILGVLFMVPLRNALIVKEHATLLYPEGTACADVLLAGEEGGSNASTVFSGMGLAAIFKFIVDGLKAIPADIALAFNSFKGALGMEVYPALLGVGYIVGPKTASYMFTGSLVGWMVIIPLICLFGANISLYPAAAGTTIADLYAAGGADAIWSNYVKYIGAGAIATGGIISLIKSLPLIASTFRDAMKSMKGGSASGTSRTEKDLPMPFILGGILLIILIIWLAPAIPVSPLGALLIVIFGFFFSTVSARMVGMIGSSNNPVSGMTIATLLIATMVLKATGNVGIEGMIGSMAIASVICICAAIAADTSQDLKTGYLLGATPVKQQIGELIGVIAAGLAIGGVLYLLDSAWGYGGAEVPAPQATLMKMIVEGIMGGNLPWNLVFTGVFLALALEVLRIPVMPFAIGLYLPIYLNTSIMIGGVVRWFMDSRKNVDAKLKEEQTTRGTLFCAGMIAGEGLVGILLAVFAVFGISTALSIDLGNIGGVVLMIVMIACLLAFSMKKKKN
;
A
#
# COMPACT_ATOMS: atom_id res chain seq x y z
N MET A 1 40.77 11.96 -2.89
CA MET A 1 39.70 11.68 -3.86
C MET A 1 40.06 10.32 -4.42
N LYS A 2 39.44 9.24 -3.93
CA LYS A 2 39.56 7.92 -4.51
C LYS A 2 38.81 7.95 -5.84
N ASP A 3 39.43 7.49 -6.89
CA ASP A 3 38.83 7.34 -8.22
C ASP A 3 37.50 6.62 -8.09
N GLN A 4 36.41 7.31 -8.40
CA GLN A 4 35.12 6.65 -8.61
C GLN A 4 35.30 5.85 -9.92
N GLU A 5 35.58 4.53 -9.81
CA GLU A 5 35.39 3.64 -10.93
C GLU A 5 33.97 3.89 -11.46
N SER A 6 33.86 4.33 -12.71
CA SER A 6 32.61 4.60 -13.36
C SER A 6 31.79 3.29 -13.36
N PHE A 7 30.66 3.29 -12.70
CA PHE A 7 29.76 2.13 -12.67
C PHE A 7 29.45 1.69 -14.11
N LYS A 8 29.62 0.38 -14.39
CA LYS A 8 29.30 -0.22 -15.69
C LYS A 8 28.01 -1.01 -15.58
N PRO A 9 26.94 -0.60 -16.29
CA PRO A 9 25.70 -1.34 -16.29
C PRO A 9 25.85 -2.70 -17.01
N TYR A 10 24.94 -3.64 -16.72
CA TYR A 10 24.96 -4.98 -17.33
C TYR A 10 24.92 -4.93 -18.86
N ILE A 11 24.05 -4.10 -19.44
CA ILE A 11 24.01 -3.82 -20.88
C ILE A 11 24.74 -2.51 -21.16
N PRO A 12 25.87 -2.53 -21.86
CA PRO A 12 26.60 -1.32 -22.19
C PRO A 12 25.79 -0.30 -22.99
N ALA A 13 26.13 0.96 -22.84
CA ALA A 13 25.39 2.07 -23.45
C ALA A 13 25.38 2.02 -24.99
N GLU A 14 26.40 1.46 -25.59
CA GLU A 14 26.58 1.31 -27.05
C GLU A 14 25.66 0.22 -27.62
N LYS A 15 25.26 -0.75 -26.80
CA LYS A 15 24.40 -1.86 -27.25
C LYS A 15 22.95 -1.40 -27.31
N ILE A 16 22.39 -1.39 -28.51
CA ILE A 16 20.95 -1.10 -28.74
C ILE A 16 20.21 -2.42 -28.67
N THR A 17 19.27 -2.51 -27.71
CA THR A 17 18.38 -3.67 -27.52
C THR A 17 16.93 -3.22 -27.49
N ALA A 18 15.99 -4.15 -27.72
CA ALA A 18 14.57 -3.88 -27.59
C ALA A 18 14.25 -3.61 -26.11
N GLU A 19 13.51 -2.53 -25.83
CA GLU A 19 13.08 -2.10 -24.50
C GLU A 19 11.57 -1.87 -24.48
N MET A 20 11.12 -0.80 -25.17
CA MET A 20 9.72 -0.42 -25.27
C MET A 20 9.14 -1.01 -26.55
N THR A 21 8.61 -2.22 -26.48
CA THR A 21 7.93 -2.91 -27.57
C THR A 21 6.43 -2.95 -27.31
N ALA A 22 5.62 -3.22 -28.32
CA ALA A 22 4.17 -3.40 -28.13
C ALA A 22 3.88 -4.48 -27.07
N THR A 23 4.67 -5.56 -27.05
CA THR A 23 4.55 -6.63 -26.05
C THR A 23 4.80 -6.11 -24.64
N SER A 24 5.91 -5.39 -24.42
CA SER A 24 6.26 -4.87 -23.09
C SER A 24 5.25 -3.83 -22.60
N VAL A 25 4.77 -2.96 -23.50
CA VAL A 25 3.78 -1.93 -23.14
C VAL A 25 2.43 -2.54 -22.80
N ILE A 26 1.88 -3.42 -23.66
CA ILE A 26 0.56 -4.05 -23.40
C ILE A 26 0.60 -4.88 -22.12
N MET A 27 1.65 -5.67 -21.93
CA MET A 27 1.82 -6.50 -20.74
C MET A 27 1.97 -5.64 -19.48
N GLY A 28 2.76 -4.57 -19.56
CA GLY A 28 2.92 -3.60 -18.47
C GLY A 28 1.61 -2.93 -18.11
N ILE A 29 0.80 -2.48 -19.09
CA ILE A 29 -0.53 -1.91 -18.86
C ILE A 29 -1.43 -2.91 -18.13
N ILE A 30 -1.48 -4.16 -18.58
CA ILE A 30 -2.29 -5.20 -17.94
C ILE A 30 -1.84 -5.38 -16.48
N LEU A 31 -0.54 -5.52 -16.23
CA LEU A 31 -0.02 -5.68 -14.87
C LEU A 31 -0.25 -4.44 -14.00
N SER A 32 -0.14 -3.23 -14.56
CA SER A 32 -0.42 -1.98 -13.85
C SER A 32 -1.87 -1.94 -13.32
N VAL A 33 -2.84 -2.27 -14.16
CA VAL A 33 -4.25 -2.33 -13.75
C VAL A 33 -4.49 -3.46 -12.74
N VAL A 34 -3.94 -4.64 -12.97
CA VAL A 34 -4.09 -5.83 -12.13
C VAL A 34 -3.50 -5.61 -10.74
N PHE A 35 -2.24 -5.16 -10.67
CA PHE A 35 -1.60 -4.90 -9.38
C PHE A 35 -2.18 -3.69 -8.67
N GLY A 36 -2.59 -2.66 -9.42
CA GLY A 36 -3.30 -1.52 -8.87
C GLY A 36 -4.61 -1.95 -8.18
N ALA A 37 -5.42 -2.75 -8.85
CA ALA A 37 -6.67 -3.25 -8.29
C ALA A 37 -6.45 -4.19 -7.09
N ALA A 38 -5.52 -5.14 -7.20
CA ALA A 38 -5.20 -6.08 -6.13
C ALA A 38 -4.66 -5.36 -4.88
N ASN A 39 -3.77 -4.37 -5.09
CA ASN A 39 -3.18 -3.60 -4.00
C ASN A 39 -4.19 -2.64 -3.37
N ALA A 40 -5.12 -2.07 -4.15
CA ALA A 40 -6.23 -1.30 -3.62
C ALA A 40 -7.11 -2.14 -2.69
N TYR A 41 -7.51 -3.33 -3.11
CA TYR A 41 -8.30 -4.25 -2.28
C TYR A 41 -7.57 -4.61 -0.99
N LEU A 42 -6.32 -5.08 -1.10
CA LEU A 42 -5.53 -5.50 0.07
C LEU A 42 -5.27 -4.32 1.02
N GLY A 43 -4.81 -3.19 0.49
CA GLY A 43 -4.45 -2.04 1.31
C GLY A 43 -5.64 -1.41 2.03
N LEU A 44 -6.83 -1.44 1.42
CA LEU A 44 -8.08 -1.02 2.08
C LEU A 44 -8.50 -2.00 3.18
N ARG A 45 -8.15 -3.26 3.05
CA ARG A 45 -8.45 -4.30 4.04
C ARG A 45 -7.48 -4.28 5.22
N VAL A 46 -6.18 -4.24 4.93
CA VAL A 46 -5.11 -4.39 5.94
C VAL A 46 -4.52 -3.06 6.42
N GLY A 47 -4.72 -1.99 5.66
CA GLY A 47 -4.11 -0.67 5.95
C GLY A 47 -2.64 -0.56 5.56
N MET A 48 -2.11 -1.53 4.82
CA MET A 48 -0.74 -1.57 4.31
C MET A 48 -0.73 -2.01 2.85
N THR A 49 0.27 -1.58 2.11
CA THR A 49 0.51 -1.97 0.72
C THR A 49 1.79 -2.78 0.59
N VAL A 50 1.87 -3.60 -0.44
CA VAL A 50 3.02 -4.45 -0.71
C VAL A 50 3.55 -4.15 -2.09
N SER A 51 4.86 -3.92 -2.23
CA SER A 51 5.48 -3.63 -3.52
C SER A 51 5.29 -4.76 -4.52
N ALA A 52 4.85 -4.40 -5.73
CA ALA A 52 4.64 -5.31 -6.85
C ALA A 52 5.81 -5.36 -7.83
N SER A 53 6.86 -4.56 -7.65
CA SER A 53 8.00 -4.45 -8.58
C SER A 53 8.66 -5.81 -8.84
N ILE A 54 9.01 -6.56 -7.78
CA ILE A 54 9.61 -7.89 -7.92
C ILE A 54 8.63 -8.91 -8.53
N PRO A 55 7.37 -9.05 -8.07
CA PRO A 55 6.38 -9.88 -8.74
C PRO A 55 6.18 -9.54 -10.21
N ALA A 56 6.10 -8.26 -10.56
CA ALA A 56 5.99 -7.81 -11.95
C ALA A 56 7.19 -8.23 -12.81
N ALA A 57 8.42 -8.08 -12.28
CA ALA A 57 9.64 -8.53 -12.93
C ALA A 57 9.62 -10.05 -13.18
N VAL A 58 9.24 -10.83 -12.18
CA VAL A 58 9.18 -12.30 -12.26
C VAL A 58 8.12 -12.76 -13.26
N ILE A 59 6.92 -12.16 -13.23
CA ILE A 59 5.85 -12.47 -14.19
C ILE A 59 6.28 -12.10 -15.61
N SER A 60 6.89 -10.91 -15.78
CA SER A 60 7.37 -10.45 -17.09
C SER A 60 8.36 -11.42 -17.70
N MET A 61 9.35 -11.86 -16.93
CA MET A 61 10.32 -12.88 -17.38
C MET A 61 9.64 -14.19 -17.73
N GLY A 62 8.72 -14.67 -16.89
CA GLY A 62 7.98 -15.90 -17.14
C GLY A 62 7.22 -15.85 -18.48
N VAL A 63 6.52 -14.76 -18.76
CA VAL A 63 5.76 -14.61 -20.01
C VAL A 63 6.67 -14.36 -21.20
N ILE A 64 7.60 -13.40 -21.11
CA ILE A 64 8.47 -13.03 -22.26
C ILE A 64 9.37 -14.21 -22.65
N ARG A 65 9.98 -14.87 -21.68
CA ARG A 65 10.95 -15.93 -21.95
C ARG A 65 10.32 -17.29 -22.20
N VAL A 66 9.38 -17.70 -21.36
CA VAL A 66 8.79 -19.06 -21.44
C VAL A 66 7.69 -19.13 -22.50
N LEU A 67 6.77 -18.16 -22.49
CA LEU A 67 5.61 -18.16 -23.39
C LEU A 67 5.97 -17.62 -24.77
N LEU A 68 6.63 -16.46 -24.83
CA LEU A 68 7.00 -15.79 -26.10
C LEU A 68 8.36 -16.20 -26.65
N LYS A 69 9.13 -16.98 -25.88
CA LYS A 69 10.48 -17.48 -26.25
C LYS A 69 11.44 -16.37 -26.68
N LYS A 70 11.30 -15.17 -26.10
CA LYS A 70 12.20 -14.04 -26.32
C LYS A 70 13.17 -13.93 -25.15
N ASN A 71 14.41 -13.53 -25.41
CA ASN A 71 15.40 -13.25 -24.37
C ASN A 71 15.70 -11.76 -24.39
N SER A 72 14.92 -10.97 -23.64
CA SER A 72 15.07 -9.52 -23.56
C SER A 72 14.85 -9.03 -22.15
N ILE A 73 15.96 -8.86 -21.42
CA ILE A 73 15.93 -8.36 -20.03
C ILE A 73 15.38 -6.93 -19.94
N LEU A 74 15.66 -6.08 -20.95
CA LEU A 74 15.17 -4.70 -20.96
C LEU A 74 13.68 -4.61 -21.30
N GLU A 75 13.12 -5.54 -22.10
CA GLU A 75 11.68 -5.65 -22.26
C GLU A 75 11.01 -6.08 -20.93
N SER A 76 11.62 -7.04 -20.21
CA SER A 76 11.13 -7.47 -18.89
C SER A 76 11.19 -6.34 -17.86
N ASN A 77 12.28 -5.55 -17.86
CA ASN A 77 12.39 -4.35 -17.02
C ASN A 77 11.32 -3.31 -17.38
N MET A 78 11.03 -3.10 -18.66
CA MET A 78 9.97 -2.17 -19.09
C MET A 78 8.58 -2.62 -18.62
N VAL A 79 8.28 -3.91 -18.70
CA VAL A 79 7.01 -4.48 -18.17
C VAL A 79 6.93 -4.25 -16.67
N GLN A 80 8.01 -4.45 -15.95
CA GLN A 80 8.07 -4.22 -14.51
C GLN A 80 7.85 -2.74 -14.19
N THR A 81 8.54 -1.82 -14.86
CA THR A 81 8.39 -0.37 -14.70
C THR A 81 6.94 0.10 -14.94
N ILE A 82 6.32 -0.33 -16.03
CA ILE A 82 4.93 0.04 -16.30
C ILE A 82 3.97 -0.60 -15.27
N GLY A 83 4.26 -1.85 -14.87
CA GLY A 83 3.40 -2.64 -13.97
C GLY A 83 3.40 -2.15 -12.53
N SER A 84 4.56 -1.76 -11.99
CA SER A 84 4.71 -1.28 -10.60
C SER A 84 4.03 0.06 -10.37
N ALA A 85 4.02 0.94 -11.37
CA ALA A 85 3.34 2.22 -11.29
C ALA A 85 1.86 2.11 -10.87
N GLY A 86 1.18 1.02 -11.27
CA GLY A 86 -0.21 0.77 -10.88
C GLY A 86 -0.39 0.50 -9.40
N GLU A 87 0.48 -0.30 -8.84
CA GLU A 87 0.49 -0.61 -7.41
C GLU A 87 0.71 0.66 -6.58
N SER A 88 1.70 1.45 -6.94
CA SER A 88 2.08 2.65 -6.21
C SER A 88 1.05 3.77 -6.34
N LEU A 89 0.40 3.91 -7.50
CA LEU A 89 -0.74 4.82 -7.67
C LEU A 89 -1.89 4.41 -6.75
N ALA A 90 -2.24 3.13 -6.73
CA ALA A 90 -3.29 2.61 -5.86
C ALA A 90 -2.94 2.84 -4.38
N ALA A 91 -1.69 2.60 -3.97
CA ALA A 91 -1.22 2.84 -2.61
C ALA A 91 -1.44 4.29 -2.16
N GLY A 92 -1.15 5.27 -3.03
CA GLY A 92 -1.43 6.67 -2.74
C GLY A 92 -2.94 6.99 -2.67
N ALA A 93 -3.74 6.42 -3.57
CA ALA A 93 -5.16 6.69 -3.69
C ALA A 93 -5.98 6.16 -2.48
N ILE A 94 -5.71 4.94 -2.03
CA ILE A 94 -6.47 4.29 -0.96
C ILE A 94 -6.28 4.90 0.42
N PHE A 95 -5.24 5.70 0.63
CA PHE A 95 -5.00 6.34 1.91
C PHE A 95 -5.92 7.53 2.17
N THR A 96 -6.47 8.12 1.12
CA THR A 96 -7.22 9.37 1.21
C THR A 96 -8.61 9.30 0.57
N MET A 97 -8.71 8.83 -0.68
CA MET A 97 -9.95 8.89 -1.45
C MET A 97 -11.15 8.18 -0.83
N PRO A 98 -11.02 7.02 -0.14
CA PRO A 98 -12.16 6.38 0.51
C PRO A 98 -12.80 7.23 1.61
N ALA A 99 -12.10 8.25 2.14
CA ALA A 99 -12.68 9.19 3.08
C ALA A 99 -13.87 9.97 2.49
N LEU A 100 -13.83 10.27 1.18
CA LEU A 100 -14.92 10.94 0.47
C LEU A 100 -16.19 10.06 0.44
N PHE A 101 -16.00 8.75 0.23
CA PHE A 101 -17.10 7.78 0.28
C PHE A 101 -17.68 7.62 1.71
N LEU A 102 -16.83 7.69 2.74
CA LEU A 102 -17.25 7.64 4.12
C LEU A 102 -18.12 8.86 4.48
N TRP A 103 -17.74 10.07 4.03
CA TRP A 103 -18.55 11.28 4.20
C TRP A 103 -19.88 11.20 3.43
N ALA A 104 -19.86 10.66 2.22
CA ALA A 104 -21.08 10.43 1.45
C ALA A 104 -22.03 9.43 2.14
N LYS A 105 -21.51 8.37 2.75
CA LYS A 105 -22.29 7.40 3.54
C LYS A 105 -22.91 8.03 4.79
N GLU A 106 -22.27 9.04 5.36
CA GLU A 106 -22.77 9.81 6.49
C GLU A 106 -23.77 10.93 6.07
N GLY A 107 -23.99 11.09 4.76
CA GLY A 107 -24.92 12.09 4.22
C GLY A 107 -24.38 13.53 4.27
N LEU A 108 -23.07 13.71 4.42
CA LEU A 108 -22.42 15.02 4.48
C LEU A 108 -22.16 15.60 3.09
N CYS A 109 -21.98 14.77 2.07
CA CYS A 109 -21.75 15.17 0.68
C CYS A 109 -22.28 14.11 -0.28
N ASP A 110 -22.31 14.44 -1.56
CA ASP A 110 -22.55 13.46 -2.62
C ASP A 110 -21.37 12.50 -2.76
N LYS A 111 -21.64 11.31 -3.29
CA LYS A 111 -20.63 10.31 -3.57
C LYS A 111 -19.68 10.84 -4.66
N PRO A 112 -18.34 10.77 -4.47
CA PRO A 112 -17.39 11.27 -5.45
C PRO A 112 -17.61 10.59 -6.81
N SER A 113 -17.55 11.32 -7.90
CA SER A 113 -17.69 10.74 -9.22
C SER A 113 -16.44 9.94 -9.63
N ILE A 114 -16.60 8.94 -10.50
CA ILE A 114 -15.47 8.19 -11.05
C ILE A 114 -14.49 9.15 -11.76
N LEU A 115 -15.00 10.17 -12.43
CA LEU A 115 -14.19 11.18 -13.12
C LEU A 115 -13.34 11.98 -12.12
N GLU A 116 -13.91 12.40 -11.00
CA GLU A 116 -13.20 13.13 -9.95
C GLU A 116 -12.03 12.31 -9.40
N ILE A 117 -12.28 11.06 -9.02
CA ILE A 117 -11.25 10.14 -8.51
C ILE A 117 -10.16 9.92 -9.56
N THR A 118 -10.57 9.67 -10.81
CA THR A 118 -9.65 9.44 -11.94
C THR A 118 -8.76 10.65 -12.20
N LEU A 119 -9.33 11.86 -12.23
CA LEU A 119 -8.56 13.09 -12.45
C LEU A 119 -7.57 13.34 -11.32
N ILE A 120 -7.99 13.19 -10.06
CA ILE A 120 -7.09 13.33 -8.90
C ILE A 120 -5.94 12.31 -9.00
N ALA A 121 -6.24 11.07 -9.34
CA ALA A 121 -5.24 10.00 -9.47
C ALA A 121 -4.26 10.27 -10.61
N LEU A 122 -4.74 10.66 -11.78
CA LEU A 122 -3.91 11.00 -12.93
C LEU A 122 -3.01 12.21 -12.64
N CYS A 123 -3.58 13.27 -12.05
CA CYS A 123 -2.81 14.47 -11.71
C CYS A 123 -1.70 14.14 -10.72
N GLY A 124 -2.01 13.43 -9.64
CA GLY A 124 -1.01 13.03 -8.65
C GLY A 124 0.07 12.13 -9.23
N GLY A 125 -0.33 11.12 -9.99
CA GLY A 125 0.58 10.17 -10.60
C GLY A 125 1.53 10.81 -11.63
N ILE A 126 0.99 11.60 -12.56
CA ILE A 126 1.81 12.30 -13.58
C ILE A 126 2.78 13.28 -12.91
N LEU A 127 2.33 14.06 -11.91
CA LEU A 127 3.21 14.95 -11.16
C LEU A 127 4.32 14.18 -10.45
N GLY A 128 4.04 12.99 -9.88
CA GLY A 128 5.03 12.15 -9.22
C GLY A 128 6.18 11.75 -10.14
N VAL A 129 5.86 11.29 -11.34
CA VAL A 129 6.87 10.98 -12.36
C VAL A 129 7.64 12.24 -12.76
N LEU A 130 6.93 13.33 -13.10
CA LEU A 130 7.57 14.57 -13.58
C LEU A 130 8.46 15.21 -12.53
N PHE A 131 8.12 15.14 -11.24
CA PHE A 131 8.96 15.65 -10.17
C PHE A 131 10.19 14.78 -9.89
N MET A 132 10.10 13.47 -10.16
CA MET A 132 11.23 12.55 -9.97
C MET A 132 12.29 12.66 -11.07
N VAL A 133 11.90 12.93 -12.32
CA VAL A 133 12.83 12.96 -13.47
C VAL A 133 14.05 13.89 -13.22
N PRO A 134 13.90 15.15 -12.81
CA PRO A 134 15.05 16.03 -12.57
C PRO A 134 15.93 15.59 -11.39
N LEU A 135 15.41 14.74 -10.49
CA LEU A 135 16.13 14.22 -9.33
C LEU A 135 16.99 12.99 -9.68
N ARG A 136 16.71 12.30 -10.80
CA ARG A 136 17.37 11.04 -11.18
C ARG A 136 18.89 11.14 -11.15
N ASN A 137 19.44 12.13 -11.82
CA ASN A 137 20.90 12.28 -11.89
C ASN A 137 21.52 12.47 -10.49
N ALA A 138 20.86 13.28 -9.64
CA ALA A 138 21.32 13.54 -8.29
C ALA A 138 21.28 12.29 -7.40
N LEU A 139 20.12 11.62 -7.36
CA LEU A 139 19.85 10.56 -6.39
C LEU A 139 20.32 9.18 -6.86
N ILE A 140 20.16 8.85 -8.14
CA ILE A 140 20.45 7.50 -8.67
C ILE A 140 21.85 7.40 -9.22
N VAL A 141 22.35 8.44 -9.92
CA VAL A 141 23.67 8.39 -10.55
C VAL A 141 24.76 8.87 -9.59
N LYS A 142 24.66 10.12 -9.09
CA LYS A 142 25.71 10.70 -8.23
C LYS A 142 25.80 10.04 -6.85
N GLU A 143 24.67 9.68 -6.26
CA GLU A 143 24.60 9.03 -4.94
C GLU A 143 24.45 7.50 -5.03
N HIS A 144 24.83 6.89 -6.18
CA HIS A 144 24.71 5.46 -6.42
C HIS A 144 25.29 4.57 -5.29
N ALA A 145 26.43 4.96 -4.74
CA ALA A 145 27.11 4.20 -3.69
C ALA A 145 26.46 4.33 -2.30
N THR A 146 25.70 5.40 -2.07
CA THR A 146 25.05 5.70 -0.78
C THR A 146 23.58 5.33 -0.77
N LEU A 147 22.89 5.52 -1.87
CA LEU A 147 21.48 5.18 -2.03
C LEU A 147 21.35 3.85 -2.78
N LEU A 148 21.15 2.78 -2.01
CA LEU A 148 21.13 1.42 -2.55
C LEU A 148 19.84 1.10 -3.31
N TYR A 149 18.72 1.72 -2.93
CA TYR A 149 17.40 1.40 -3.48
C TYR A 149 17.11 -0.11 -3.39
N PRO A 150 16.83 -0.64 -2.18
CA PRO A 150 16.84 -2.08 -1.93
C PRO A 150 15.94 -2.89 -2.86
N GLU A 151 14.71 -2.45 -3.11
CA GLU A 151 13.78 -3.16 -4.00
C GLU A 151 14.21 -3.04 -5.47
N GLY A 152 14.67 -1.86 -5.91
CA GLY A 152 15.18 -1.66 -7.27
C GLY A 152 16.41 -2.52 -7.55
N THR A 153 17.31 -2.64 -6.58
CA THR A 153 18.48 -3.51 -6.67
C THR A 153 18.06 -4.99 -6.69
N ALA A 154 17.19 -5.41 -5.77
CA ALA A 154 16.68 -6.77 -5.75
C ALA A 154 15.92 -7.13 -7.05
N CYS A 155 15.20 -6.17 -7.63
CA CYS A 155 14.52 -6.36 -8.91
C CYS A 155 15.53 -6.58 -10.05
N ALA A 156 16.60 -5.80 -10.10
CA ALA A 156 17.69 -6.00 -11.06
C ALA A 156 18.34 -7.38 -10.89
N ASP A 157 18.64 -7.79 -9.65
CA ASP A 157 19.22 -9.10 -9.35
C ASP A 157 18.29 -10.25 -9.80
N VAL A 158 16.99 -10.11 -9.58
CA VAL A 158 15.99 -11.10 -10.02
C VAL A 158 15.95 -11.19 -11.55
N LEU A 159 15.99 -10.05 -12.25
CA LEU A 159 16.01 -10.00 -13.72
C LEU A 159 17.28 -10.63 -14.28
N LEU A 160 18.44 -10.36 -13.68
CA LEU A 160 19.72 -10.97 -14.04
C LEU A 160 19.74 -12.49 -13.80
N ALA A 161 19.31 -12.93 -12.63
CA ALA A 161 19.19 -14.36 -12.31
C ALA A 161 18.22 -15.09 -13.24
N GLY A 162 17.17 -14.38 -13.70
CA GLY A 162 16.25 -14.90 -14.70
C GLY A 162 16.90 -15.10 -16.07
N GLU A 163 17.83 -14.24 -16.46
CA GLU A 163 18.60 -14.38 -17.70
C GLU A 163 19.46 -15.66 -17.69
N GLU A 164 20.02 -16.02 -16.54
CA GLU A 164 20.81 -17.22 -16.33
C GLU A 164 20.02 -18.54 -16.21
N GLY A 165 18.68 -18.51 -16.28
CA GLY A 165 17.83 -19.70 -16.29
C GLY A 165 17.07 -20.01 -15.00
N GLY A 166 16.93 -19.06 -14.08
CA GLY A 166 16.22 -19.23 -12.81
C GLY A 166 14.69 -19.36 -12.94
N SER A 167 14.08 -20.27 -12.15
CA SER A 167 12.64 -20.63 -12.23
C SER A 167 11.75 -19.91 -11.20
N ASN A 168 12.07 -18.66 -10.81
CA ASN A 168 11.34 -17.96 -9.76
C ASN A 168 9.89 -17.59 -10.17
N ALA A 169 9.62 -17.46 -11.47
CA ALA A 169 8.29 -17.20 -12.00
C ALA A 169 7.26 -18.26 -11.58
N SER A 170 7.64 -19.54 -11.60
CA SER A 170 6.75 -20.63 -11.20
C SER A 170 6.32 -20.52 -9.73
N THR A 171 7.15 -19.96 -8.87
CA THR A 171 6.86 -19.76 -7.44
C THR A 171 5.76 -18.71 -7.25
N VAL A 172 5.85 -17.57 -7.95
CA VAL A 172 4.83 -16.51 -7.89
C VAL A 172 3.51 -17.01 -8.47
N PHE A 173 3.52 -17.65 -9.66
CA PHE A 173 2.31 -18.20 -10.27
C PHE A 173 1.68 -19.31 -9.42
N SER A 174 2.48 -20.14 -8.74
CA SER A 174 1.95 -21.16 -7.82
C SER A 174 1.27 -20.53 -6.61
N GLY A 175 1.86 -19.47 -6.02
CA GLY A 175 1.23 -18.71 -4.94
C GLY A 175 -0.07 -18.05 -5.39
N MET A 176 -0.05 -17.42 -6.58
CA MET A 176 -1.21 -16.77 -7.18
C MET A 176 -2.35 -17.76 -7.45
N GLY A 177 -2.08 -18.89 -8.09
CA GLY A 177 -3.08 -19.90 -8.39
C GLY A 177 -3.67 -20.55 -7.12
N LEU A 178 -2.81 -20.86 -6.15
CA LEU A 178 -3.26 -21.42 -4.86
C LEU A 178 -4.21 -20.45 -4.16
N ALA A 179 -3.80 -19.20 -3.99
CA ALA A 179 -4.60 -18.19 -3.31
C ALA A 179 -5.91 -17.85 -4.04
N ALA A 180 -5.88 -17.83 -5.38
CA ALA A 180 -7.07 -17.65 -6.19
C ALA A 180 -8.11 -18.76 -5.94
N ILE A 181 -7.66 -20.02 -5.93
CA ILE A 181 -8.53 -21.18 -5.64
C ILE A 181 -9.10 -21.08 -4.23
N PHE A 182 -8.26 -20.79 -3.22
CA PHE A 182 -8.68 -20.68 -1.83
C PHE A 182 -9.69 -19.56 -1.60
N LYS A 183 -9.40 -18.36 -2.13
CA LYS A 183 -10.33 -17.22 -2.04
C LYS A 183 -11.67 -17.53 -2.69
N PHE A 184 -11.65 -18.20 -3.84
CA PHE A 184 -12.88 -18.59 -4.52
C PHE A 184 -13.67 -19.66 -3.74
N ILE A 185 -12.99 -20.60 -3.06
CA ILE A 185 -13.66 -21.60 -2.20
C ILE A 185 -14.33 -20.91 -1.00
N VAL A 186 -13.64 -19.97 -0.35
CA VAL A 186 -14.15 -19.29 0.85
C VAL A 186 -15.28 -18.33 0.49
N ASP A 187 -15.04 -17.35 -0.37
CA ASP A 187 -15.97 -16.26 -0.63
C ASP A 187 -16.88 -16.50 -1.84
N GLY A 188 -16.38 -17.18 -2.87
CA GLY A 188 -17.14 -17.47 -4.08
C GLY A 188 -18.13 -18.62 -3.85
N LEU A 189 -17.64 -19.77 -3.45
CA LEU A 189 -18.46 -20.95 -3.19
C LEU A 189 -19.10 -20.92 -1.80
N LYS A 190 -18.60 -20.13 -0.86
CA LYS A 190 -19.00 -20.08 0.56
C LYS A 190 -19.02 -21.45 1.24
N ALA A 191 -18.12 -22.33 0.79
CA ALA A 191 -18.02 -23.69 1.30
C ALA A 191 -17.30 -23.77 2.67
N ILE A 192 -16.62 -22.71 3.07
CA ILE A 192 -15.87 -22.59 4.32
C ILE A 192 -16.15 -21.18 4.87
N PRO A 193 -16.36 -21.02 6.19
CA PRO A 193 -16.53 -19.70 6.77
C PRO A 193 -15.26 -18.85 6.58
N ALA A 194 -15.46 -17.57 6.30
CA ALA A 194 -14.38 -16.61 6.09
C ALA A 194 -13.56 -16.37 7.36
N ASP A 195 -14.22 -16.44 8.50
CA ASP A 195 -13.66 -16.26 9.83
C ASP A 195 -14.06 -17.39 10.77
N ILE A 196 -13.16 -17.72 11.68
CA ILE A 196 -13.38 -18.69 12.75
C ILE A 196 -13.30 -17.93 14.06
N ALA A 197 -14.42 -17.81 14.76
CA ALA A 197 -14.51 -17.05 16.00
C ALA A 197 -14.75 -17.94 17.22
N LEU A 198 -14.09 -17.62 18.32
CA LEU A 198 -14.26 -18.20 19.64
C LEU A 198 -14.67 -17.09 20.60
N ALA A 199 -15.95 -17.02 20.95
CA ALA A 199 -16.47 -16.03 21.89
C ALA A 199 -16.37 -16.55 23.33
N PHE A 200 -15.85 -15.72 24.23
CA PHE A 200 -15.74 -15.99 25.67
C PHE A 200 -16.85 -15.25 26.42
N ASN A 201 -18.06 -15.80 26.43
CA ASN A 201 -19.26 -15.12 26.95
C ASN A 201 -19.14 -14.70 28.42
N SER A 202 -18.47 -15.47 29.27
CA SER A 202 -18.25 -15.14 30.69
C SER A 202 -17.31 -13.94 30.86
N PHE A 203 -16.31 -13.84 30.00
CA PHE A 203 -15.28 -12.81 30.01
C PHE A 203 -15.59 -11.64 29.06
N LYS A 204 -16.57 -11.80 28.15
CA LYS A 204 -16.97 -10.79 27.15
C LYS A 204 -15.92 -10.50 26.07
N GLY A 205 -14.85 -11.29 25.97
CA GLY A 205 -13.86 -11.22 24.91
C GLY A 205 -14.13 -12.17 23.76
N ALA A 206 -13.37 -12.04 22.67
CA ALA A 206 -13.36 -12.98 21.56
C ALA A 206 -11.96 -13.14 20.97
N LEU A 207 -11.67 -14.32 20.44
CA LEU A 207 -10.48 -14.67 19.67
C LEU A 207 -10.90 -15.39 18.40
N GLY A 208 -10.13 -15.29 17.36
CA GLY A 208 -10.42 -16.00 16.11
C GLY A 208 -9.39 -15.71 15.03
N MET A 209 -9.61 -16.23 13.83
CA MET A 209 -8.78 -16.00 12.66
C MET A 209 -9.60 -15.93 11.38
N GLU A 210 -9.17 -15.14 10.42
CA GLU A 210 -9.67 -15.20 9.04
C GLU A 210 -8.89 -16.22 8.22
N VAL A 211 -9.58 -16.91 7.33
CA VAL A 211 -9.00 -18.00 6.53
C VAL A 211 -8.64 -17.47 5.14
N TYR A 212 -7.67 -16.55 5.10
CA TYR A 212 -7.26 -15.91 3.84
C TYR A 212 -5.76 -16.00 3.57
N PRO A 213 -5.38 -16.44 2.34
CA PRO A 213 -3.99 -16.57 1.93
C PRO A 213 -3.18 -15.27 1.99
N ALA A 214 -3.78 -14.14 1.58
CA ALA A 214 -3.09 -12.86 1.57
C ALA A 214 -2.66 -12.41 2.96
N LEU A 215 -3.48 -12.64 3.99
CA LEU A 215 -3.14 -12.27 5.38
C LEU A 215 -1.94 -13.07 5.90
N LEU A 216 -1.90 -14.37 5.59
CA LEU A 216 -0.74 -15.22 5.88
C LEU A 216 0.50 -14.68 5.14
N GLY A 217 0.34 -14.33 3.86
CA GLY A 217 1.39 -13.75 3.03
C GLY A 217 1.91 -12.41 3.57
N VAL A 218 1.02 -11.50 3.95
CA VAL A 218 1.39 -10.23 4.58
C VAL A 218 2.20 -10.48 5.85
N GLY A 219 1.73 -11.36 6.73
CA GLY A 219 2.44 -11.69 7.96
C GLY A 219 3.85 -12.23 7.73
N TYR A 220 4.02 -13.08 6.72
CA TYR A 220 5.33 -13.59 6.32
C TYR A 220 6.26 -12.47 5.80
N ILE A 221 5.74 -11.55 5.00
CA ILE A 221 6.51 -10.45 4.38
C ILE A 221 6.90 -9.39 5.42
N VAL A 222 5.97 -8.92 6.24
CA VAL A 222 6.23 -7.89 7.26
C VAL A 222 7.08 -8.41 8.42
N GLY A 223 7.12 -9.72 8.58
CA GLY A 223 7.96 -10.43 9.53
C GLY A 223 7.38 -10.53 10.96
N PRO A 224 8.01 -11.37 11.80
CA PRO A 224 7.46 -11.76 13.10
C PRO A 224 7.32 -10.59 14.08
N LYS A 225 8.24 -9.64 14.03
CA LYS A 225 8.27 -8.51 14.97
C LYS A 225 7.07 -7.58 14.74
N THR A 226 6.84 -7.18 13.50
CA THR A 226 5.70 -6.31 13.13
C THR A 226 4.37 -7.02 13.36
N ALA A 227 4.26 -8.28 12.91
CA ALA A 227 3.07 -9.10 13.11
C ALA A 227 2.73 -9.26 14.61
N SER A 228 3.73 -9.44 15.49
CA SER A 228 3.49 -9.54 16.93
C SER A 228 2.99 -8.24 17.56
N TYR A 229 3.46 -7.07 17.10
CA TYR A 229 2.93 -5.78 17.58
C TYR A 229 1.47 -5.57 17.14
N MET A 230 1.12 -5.92 15.92
CA MET A 230 -0.25 -5.86 15.44
C MET A 230 -1.16 -6.81 16.24
N PHE A 231 -0.75 -8.04 16.42
CA PHE A 231 -1.50 -9.02 17.21
C PHE A 231 -1.67 -8.59 18.67
N THR A 232 -0.62 -8.01 19.29
CA THR A 232 -0.69 -7.49 20.66
C THR A 232 -1.71 -6.34 20.77
N GLY A 233 -1.75 -5.44 19.78
CA GLY A 233 -2.77 -4.39 19.73
C GLY A 233 -4.19 -4.96 19.73
N SER A 234 -4.44 -5.99 18.92
CA SER A 234 -5.73 -6.69 18.89
C SER A 234 -6.03 -7.39 20.22
N LEU A 235 -5.05 -8.08 20.83
CA LEU A 235 -5.25 -8.70 22.13
C LEU A 235 -5.66 -7.67 23.19
N VAL A 236 -5.02 -6.52 23.23
CA VAL A 236 -5.40 -5.44 24.15
C VAL A 236 -6.82 -4.97 23.87
N GLY A 237 -7.19 -4.78 22.61
CA GLY A 237 -8.56 -4.39 22.23
C GLY A 237 -9.62 -5.41 22.67
N TRP A 238 -9.41 -6.67 22.26
CA TRP A 238 -10.44 -7.70 22.37
C TRP A 238 -10.44 -8.47 23.68
N MET A 239 -9.30 -8.58 24.37
CA MET A 239 -9.16 -9.34 25.62
C MET A 239 -9.03 -8.43 26.85
N VAL A 240 -8.85 -7.11 26.68
CA VAL A 240 -8.75 -6.19 27.81
C VAL A 240 -9.82 -5.11 27.70
N ILE A 241 -9.82 -4.30 26.64
CA ILE A 241 -10.67 -3.12 26.53
C ILE A 241 -12.15 -3.53 26.39
N ILE A 242 -12.50 -4.46 25.50
CA ILE A 242 -13.89 -4.92 25.34
C ILE A 242 -14.47 -5.51 26.63
N PRO A 243 -13.78 -6.45 27.32
CA PRO A 243 -14.22 -6.94 28.63
C PRO A 243 -14.42 -5.83 29.67
N LEU A 244 -13.49 -4.87 29.76
CA LEU A 244 -13.63 -3.75 30.70
C LEU A 244 -14.85 -2.88 30.39
N ILE A 245 -15.09 -2.54 29.12
CA ILE A 245 -16.26 -1.79 28.68
C ILE A 245 -17.54 -2.53 29.05
N CYS A 246 -17.61 -3.83 28.76
CA CYS A 246 -18.81 -4.64 29.02
C CYS A 246 -19.07 -4.88 30.51
N LEU A 247 -18.03 -5.15 31.29
CA LEU A 247 -18.19 -5.50 32.72
C LEU A 247 -18.48 -4.27 33.60
N PHE A 248 -17.87 -3.13 33.32
CA PHE A 248 -17.99 -1.92 34.14
C PHE A 248 -18.98 -0.91 33.54
N GLY A 249 -19.26 -0.97 32.24
CA GLY A 249 -20.13 -0.03 31.55
C GLY A 249 -21.49 -0.59 31.11
N ALA A 250 -21.89 -1.79 31.54
CA ALA A 250 -23.06 -2.52 31.02
C ALA A 250 -24.32 -1.67 30.84
N ASN A 251 -24.65 -0.83 31.84
CA ASN A 251 -25.85 0.00 31.87
C ASN A 251 -25.64 1.42 31.33
N ILE A 252 -24.50 1.72 30.75
CA ILE A 252 -24.16 3.04 30.21
C ILE A 252 -24.52 3.07 28.71
N SER A 253 -25.19 4.17 28.28
CA SER A 253 -25.33 4.51 26.86
C SER A 253 -24.31 5.58 26.53
N LEU A 254 -23.37 5.28 25.60
CA LEU A 254 -22.27 6.15 25.21
C LEU A 254 -22.26 6.35 23.71
N TYR A 255 -22.16 7.63 23.26
CA TYR A 255 -21.92 7.95 21.86
C TYR A 255 -20.58 7.28 21.38
N PRO A 256 -20.53 6.65 20.18
CA PRO A 256 -21.43 6.81 19.03
C PRO A 256 -22.58 5.80 18.93
N ALA A 257 -22.80 4.92 19.91
CA ALA A 257 -23.99 4.09 19.88
C ALA A 257 -25.28 4.93 19.88
N ALA A 258 -26.36 4.37 19.33
CA ALA A 258 -27.65 5.05 19.27
C ALA A 258 -28.12 5.47 20.67
N ALA A 259 -28.72 6.65 20.78
CA ALA A 259 -29.19 7.18 22.04
C ALA A 259 -30.17 6.19 22.72
N GLY A 260 -29.93 5.89 24.00
CA GLY A 260 -30.73 4.94 24.76
C GLY A 260 -30.31 3.47 24.64
N THR A 261 -29.41 3.12 23.74
CA THR A 261 -28.87 1.77 23.63
C THR A 261 -27.73 1.60 24.64
N THR A 262 -27.86 0.65 25.56
CA THR A 262 -26.81 0.36 26.55
C THR A 262 -25.70 -0.52 25.95
N ILE A 263 -24.54 -0.54 26.61
CA ILE A 263 -23.43 -1.43 26.22
C ILE A 263 -23.87 -2.89 26.33
N ALA A 264 -24.72 -3.23 27.32
CA ALA A 264 -25.28 -4.58 27.45
C ALA A 264 -26.17 -4.96 26.26
N ASP A 265 -27.01 -4.04 25.79
CA ASP A 265 -27.87 -4.25 24.61
C ASP A 265 -27.02 -4.43 23.32
N LEU A 266 -25.99 -3.60 23.15
CA LEU A 266 -25.05 -3.74 22.04
C LEU A 266 -24.35 -5.10 22.04
N TYR A 267 -23.87 -5.53 23.21
CA TYR A 267 -23.22 -6.84 23.32
C TYR A 267 -24.21 -8.00 23.09
N ALA A 268 -25.45 -7.87 23.54
CA ALA A 268 -26.50 -8.87 23.30
C ALA A 268 -26.85 -8.98 21.81
N ALA A 269 -26.84 -7.86 21.09
CA ALA A 269 -27.17 -7.80 19.67
C ALA A 269 -26.06 -8.33 18.75
N GLY A 270 -24.78 -8.06 19.05
CA GLY A 270 -23.66 -8.37 18.13
C GLY A 270 -22.35 -8.78 18.82
N GLY A 271 -22.40 -9.16 20.10
CA GLY A 271 -21.22 -9.67 20.81
C GLY A 271 -20.08 -8.67 20.93
N ALA A 272 -18.85 -9.20 20.96
CA ALA A 272 -17.63 -8.39 21.03
C ALA A 272 -17.42 -7.51 19.79
N ASP A 273 -17.89 -7.95 18.62
CA ASP A 273 -17.80 -7.21 17.35
C ASP A 273 -18.57 -5.89 17.39
N ALA A 274 -19.77 -5.89 18.01
CA ALA A 274 -20.56 -4.67 18.17
C ALA A 274 -19.87 -3.66 19.09
N ILE A 275 -19.20 -4.12 20.15
CA ILE A 275 -18.43 -3.26 21.05
C ILE A 275 -17.16 -2.74 20.37
N TRP A 276 -16.46 -3.59 19.63
CA TRP A 276 -15.30 -3.19 18.84
C TRP A 276 -15.67 -2.10 17.83
N SER A 277 -16.71 -2.29 17.04
CA SER A 277 -17.10 -1.36 15.96
C SER A 277 -17.57 -0.01 16.49
N ASN A 278 -18.24 0.03 17.66
CA ASN A 278 -18.77 1.27 18.25
C ASN A 278 -17.75 2.01 19.13
N TYR A 279 -16.79 1.32 19.74
CA TYR A 279 -15.91 1.97 20.73
C TYR A 279 -14.42 1.74 20.45
N VAL A 280 -13.96 0.48 20.39
CA VAL A 280 -12.52 0.16 20.30
C VAL A 280 -11.90 0.66 19.00
N LYS A 281 -12.66 0.64 17.91
CA LYS A 281 -12.25 1.18 16.61
C LYS A 281 -11.86 2.66 16.69
N TYR A 282 -12.61 3.49 17.44
CA TYR A 282 -12.29 4.92 17.64
C TYR A 282 -11.06 5.11 18.53
N ILE A 283 -10.87 4.24 19.53
CA ILE A 283 -9.63 4.23 20.34
C ILE A 283 -8.45 3.89 19.43
N GLY A 284 -8.58 2.85 18.62
CA GLY A 284 -7.57 2.46 17.61
C GLY A 284 -7.26 3.59 16.63
N ALA A 285 -8.28 4.26 16.11
CA ALA A 285 -8.12 5.38 15.19
C ALA A 285 -7.39 6.57 15.83
N GLY A 286 -7.72 6.93 17.09
CA GLY A 286 -6.99 7.94 17.86
C GLY A 286 -5.51 7.56 18.08
N ALA A 287 -5.24 6.29 18.34
CA ALA A 287 -3.88 5.78 18.48
C ALA A 287 -3.10 5.81 17.15
N ILE A 288 -3.74 5.46 16.03
CA ILE A 288 -3.15 5.55 14.68
C ILE A 288 -2.81 7.02 14.34
N ALA A 289 -3.76 7.95 14.60
CA ALA A 289 -3.54 9.38 14.36
C ALA A 289 -2.33 9.90 15.12
N THR A 290 -2.23 9.58 16.39
CA THR A 290 -1.10 9.97 17.25
C THR A 290 0.20 9.30 16.79
N GLY A 291 0.17 8.02 16.47
CA GLY A 291 1.33 7.29 15.93
C GLY A 291 1.83 7.89 14.62
N GLY A 292 0.92 8.30 13.73
CA GLY A 292 1.23 9.00 12.49
C GLY A 292 1.91 10.35 12.75
N ILE A 293 1.37 11.15 13.67
CA ILE A 293 1.96 12.46 14.06
C ILE A 293 3.34 12.25 14.70
N ILE A 294 3.49 11.29 15.60
CA ILE A 294 4.79 10.95 16.21
C ILE A 294 5.79 10.51 15.16
N SER A 295 5.38 9.65 14.22
CA SER A 295 6.22 9.21 13.10
C SER A 295 6.66 10.39 12.23
N LEU A 296 5.75 11.31 11.94
CA LEU A 296 6.05 12.54 11.22
C LEU A 296 7.09 13.37 11.97
N ILE A 297 6.86 13.68 13.26
CA ILE A 297 7.79 14.49 14.08
C ILE A 297 9.18 13.85 14.11
N LYS A 298 9.27 12.54 14.27
CA LYS A 298 10.55 11.81 14.23
C LYS A 298 11.24 11.88 12.87
N SER A 299 10.46 11.90 11.79
CA SER A 299 10.99 11.95 10.43
C SER A 299 11.35 13.37 9.98
N LEU A 300 10.83 14.43 10.60
CA LEU A 300 11.05 15.81 10.19
C LEU A 300 12.54 16.19 10.02
N PRO A 301 13.46 15.86 10.95
CA PRO A 301 14.89 16.17 10.78
C PRO A 301 15.49 15.46 9.55
N LEU A 302 15.10 14.21 9.33
CA LEU A 302 15.53 13.41 8.16
C LEU A 302 14.94 14.00 6.87
N ILE A 303 13.65 14.32 6.88
CA ILE A 303 12.96 14.97 5.75
C ILE A 303 13.66 16.27 5.36
N ALA A 304 13.93 17.15 6.32
CA ALA A 304 14.57 18.44 6.08
C ALA A 304 16.02 18.28 5.57
N SER A 305 16.81 17.36 6.15
CA SER A 305 18.17 17.10 5.70
C SER A 305 18.18 16.47 4.30
N THR A 306 17.30 15.51 4.06
CA THR A 306 17.15 14.82 2.77
C THR A 306 16.82 15.79 1.65
N PHE A 307 15.83 16.67 1.86
CA PHE A 307 15.49 17.71 0.88
C PHE A 307 16.65 18.64 0.60
N ARG A 308 17.31 19.13 1.67
CA ARG A 308 18.48 20.02 1.53
C ARG A 308 19.61 19.37 0.75
N ASP A 309 19.89 18.08 1.00
CA ASP A 309 20.97 17.35 0.34
C ASP A 309 20.62 17.05 -1.13
N ALA A 310 19.37 16.71 -1.43
CA ALA A 310 18.88 16.59 -2.81
C ALA A 310 19.02 17.91 -3.58
N MET A 311 18.65 19.03 -2.97
CA MET A 311 18.79 20.35 -3.61
C MET A 311 20.25 20.75 -3.84
N LYS A 312 21.16 20.38 -2.94
CA LYS A 312 22.61 20.59 -3.14
C LYS A 312 23.14 19.76 -4.31
N SER A 313 22.73 18.49 -4.41
CA SER A 313 23.16 17.60 -5.49
C SER A 313 22.66 18.08 -6.87
N MET A 314 21.47 18.67 -6.95
CA MET A 314 20.94 19.26 -8.19
C MET A 314 21.76 20.47 -8.69
N LYS A 315 22.27 21.33 -7.78
CA LYS A 315 23.05 22.51 -8.14
C LYS A 315 24.37 22.18 -8.85
N GLY A 316 24.83 20.92 -8.80
CA GLY A 316 26.07 20.47 -9.45
C GLY A 316 25.97 20.25 -10.98
N GLY A 317 24.93 20.72 -11.64
CA GLY A 317 24.73 20.69 -13.09
C GLY A 317 24.33 19.30 -13.65
N SER A 318 23.20 19.25 -14.33
CA SER A 318 22.85 18.10 -15.21
C SER A 318 23.58 18.27 -16.53
N ALA A 319 24.69 17.57 -16.73
CA ALA A 319 25.16 17.30 -18.06
C ALA A 319 24.17 16.31 -18.71
N SER A 320 23.37 16.74 -19.67
CA SER A 320 22.66 15.82 -20.55
C SER A 320 23.74 15.09 -21.36
N GLY A 321 24.05 13.86 -20.95
CA GLY A 321 25.02 13.04 -21.62
C GLY A 321 24.57 12.68 -23.03
N THR A 322 25.54 12.40 -23.90
CA THR A 322 25.30 11.95 -25.28
C THR A 322 24.95 10.45 -25.33
N SER A 323 25.17 9.74 -24.23
CA SER A 323 24.96 8.30 -24.12
C SER A 323 23.48 7.92 -23.98
N ARG A 324 23.10 6.75 -24.50
CA ARG A 324 21.73 6.20 -24.38
C ARG A 324 21.25 6.13 -22.92
N THR A 325 22.13 5.72 -22.01
CA THR A 325 21.85 5.52 -20.58
C THR A 325 21.83 6.81 -19.75
N GLU A 326 22.08 7.95 -20.38
CA GLU A 326 22.09 9.27 -19.72
C GLU A 326 20.94 10.17 -20.17
N LYS A 327 20.18 9.77 -21.19
CA LYS A 327 19.09 10.56 -21.76
C LYS A 327 17.84 10.49 -20.87
N ASP A 328 17.46 11.62 -20.31
CA ASP A 328 16.21 11.85 -19.60
C ASP A 328 15.19 12.59 -20.48
N LEU A 329 13.93 12.67 -20.01
CA LEU A 329 12.92 13.52 -20.61
C LEU A 329 13.41 14.98 -20.66
N PRO A 330 13.18 15.70 -21.77
CA PRO A 330 13.60 17.09 -21.91
C PRO A 330 12.96 18.01 -20.86
N MET A 331 13.72 18.91 -20.26
CA MET A 331 13.23 19.83 -19.23
C MET A 331 12.01 20.67 -19.68
N PRO A 332 11.92 21.17 -20.94
CA PRO A 332 10.72 21.85 -21.42
C PRO A 332 9.47 20.99 -21.38
N PHE A 333 9.58 19.68 -21.65
CA PHE A 333 8.47 18.71 -21.53
C PHE A 333 8.03 18.55 -20.08
N ILE A 334 8.98 18.45 -19.15
CA ILE A 334 8.71 18.31 -17.72
C ILE A 334 7.99 19.57 -17.19
N LEU A 335 8.54 20.75 -17.45
CA LEU A 335 7.95 22.01 -16.98
C LEU A 335 6.59 22.28 -17.63
N GLY A 336 6.46 22.04 -18.93
CA GLY A 336 5.19 22.15 -19.65
C GLY A 336 4.14 21.18 -19.12
N GLY A 337 4.52 19.94 -18.84
CA GLY A 337 3.67 18.92 -18.24
C GLY A 337 3.21 19.31 -16.83
N ILE A 338 4.12 19.75 -15.98
CA ILE A 338 3.78 20.24 -14.63
C ILE A 338 2.78 21.40 -14.71
N LEU A 339 3.04 22.40 -15.56
CA LEU A 339 2.15 23.53 -15.74
C LEU A 339 0.77 23.10 -16.22
N LEU A 340 0.71 22.20 -17.20
CA LEU A 340 -0.55 21.64 -17.73
C LEU A 340 -1.36 20.95 -16.63
N ILE A 341 -0.73 20.09 -15.82
CA ILE A 341 -1.42 19.38 -14.72
C ILE A 341 -1.91 20.35 -13.66
N ILE A 342 -1.13 21.38 -13.32
CA ILE A 342 -1.56 22.41 -12.36
C ILE A 342 -2.78 23.16 -12.90
N LEU A 343 -2.79 23.51 -14.19
CA LEU A 343 -3.94 24.15 -14.83
C LEU A 343 -5.17 23.24 -14.81
N ILE A 344 -5.00 21.93 -15.03
CA ILE A 344 -6.10 20.94 -14.93
C ILE A 344 -6.63 20.93 -13.50
N ILE A 345 -5.77 20.82 -12.48
CA ILE A 345 -6.18 20.81 -11.07
C ILE A 345 -6.95 22.07 -10.69
N TRP A 346 -6.53 23.22 -11.20
CA TRP A 346 -7.18 24.48 -10.87
C TRP A 346 -8.48 24.73 -11.65
N LEU A 347 -8.52 24.36 -12.92
CA LEU A 347 -9.62 24.72 -13.82
C LEU A 347 -10.68 23.64 -13.96
N ALA A 348 -10.37 22.37 -13.59
CA ALA A 348 -11.34 21.27 -13.71
C ALA A 348 -12.40 21.36 -12.60
N PRO A 349 -13.69 21.55 -12.94
CA PRO A 349 -14.76 21.65 -11.94
C PRO A 349 -14.91 20.37 -11.09
N ALA A 350 -14.42 19.24 -11.61
CA ALA A 350 -14.45 17.95 -10.92
C ALA A 350 -13.41 17.83 -9.80
N ILE A 351 -12.45 18.77 -9.69
CA ILE A 351 -11.45 18.78 -8.62
C ILE A 351 -11.69 20.01 -7.75
N PRO A 352 -12.21 19.87 -6.52
CA PRO A 352 -12.59 21.01 -5.68
C PRO A 352 -11.35 21.66 -5.01
N VAL A 353 -10.42 22.16 -5.83
CA VAL A 353 -9.16 22.75 -5.38
C VAL A 353 -9.08 24.20 -5.81
N SER A 354 -8.90 25.11 -4.83
CA SER A 354 -8.68 26.53 -5.07
C SER A 354 -7.28 26.80 -5.68
N PRO A 355 -7.02 28.01 -6.25
CA PRO A 355 -5.69 28.38 -6.72
C PRO A 355 -4.60 28.24 -5.64
N LEU A 356 -4.95 28.54 -4.39
CA LEU A 356 -4.07 28.36 -3.25
C LEU A 356 -3.79 26.86 -2.99
N GLY A 357 -4.80 26.02 -3.12
CA GLY A 357 -4.65 24.56 -3.03
C GLY A 357 -3.75 24.01 -4.14
N ALA A 358 -3.90 24.49 -5.38
CA ALA A 358 -3.02 24.13 -6.48
C ALA A 358 -1.55 24.53 -6.21
N LEU A 359 -1.33 25.70 -5.62
CA LEU A 359 0.00 26.13 -5.18
C LEU A 359 0.58 25.20 -4.09
N LEU A 360 -0.23 24.82 -3.12
CA LEU A 360 0.17 23.85 -2.08
C LEU A 360 0.57 22.51 -2.69
N ILE A 361 -0.17 22.03 -3.69
CA ILE A 361 0.15 20.78 -4.41
C ILE A 361 1.52 20.86 -5.07
N VAL A 362 1.86 21.98 -5.71
CA VAL A 362 3.19 22.14 -6.35
C VAL A 362 4.31 22.10 -5.31
N ILE A 363 4.17 22.91 -4.26
CA ILE A 363 5.21 23.05 -3.24
C ILE A 363 5.40 21.74 -2.47
N PHE A 364 4.34 21.21 -1.90
CA PHE A 364 4.42 19.99 -1.10
C PHE A 364 4.56 18.74 -1.95
N GLY A 365 3.98 18.70 -3.16
CA GLY A 365 4.18 17.62 -4.11
C GLY A 365 5.64 17.45 -4.47
N PHE A 366 6.33 18.52 -4.88
CA PHE A 366 7.76 18.46 -5.17
C PHE A 366 8.60 18.17 -3.93
N PHE A 367 8.27 18.78 -2.79
CA PHE A 367 8.97 18.56 -1.53
C PHE A 367 8.88 17.08 -1.10
N PHE A 368 7.66 16.52 -1.01
CA PHE A 368 7.48 15.15 -0.56
C PHE A 368 7.90 14.13 -1.60
N SER A 369 7.81 14.41 -2.89
CA SER A 369 8.40 13.56 -3.94
C SER A 369 9.90 13.43 -3.78
N THR A 370 10.59 14.55 -3.54
CA THR A 370 12.04 14.57 -3.31
C THR A 370 12.43 13.76 -2.07
N VAL A 371 11.70 13.96 -0.98
CA VAL A 371 11.92 13.25 0.29
C VAL A 371 11.65 11.75 0.11
N SER A 372 10.52 11.41 -0.48
CA SER A 372 10.08 10.03 -0.72
C SER A 372 11.11 9.28 -1.57
N ALA A 373 11.47 9.83 -2.73
CA ALA A 373 12.45 9.23 -3.63
C ALA A 373 13.81 8.97 -2.97
N ARG A 374 14.28 9.89 -2.13
CA ARG A 374 15.54 9.70 -1.40
C ARG A 374 15.41 8.71 -0.25
N MET A 375 14.31 8.76 0.52
CA MET A 375 14.09 7.86 1.65
C MET A 375 14.01 6.41 1.20
N VAL A 376 13.28 6.11 0.12
CA VAL A 376 13.22 4.75 -0.40
C VAL A 376 14.55 4.24 -0.91
N GLY A 377 15.44 5.14 -1.31
CA GLY A 377 16.84 4.80 -1.64
C GLY A 377 17.64 4.27 -0.45
N MET A 378 17.25 4.66 0.78
CA MET A 378 17.91 4.22 2.02
C MET A 378 17.20 3.05 2.69
N ILE A 379 15.86 3.07 2.72
CA ILE A 379 15.06 2.17 3.58
C ILE A 379 14.10 1.25 2.81
N GLY A 380 14.00 1.40 1.49
CA GLY A 380 13.05 0.67 0.63
C GLY A 380 11.64 1.28 0.61
N SER A 381 10.85 0.92 -0.41
CA SER A 381 9.49 1.42 -0.62
C SER A 381 8.53 0.96 0.47
N SER A 382 8.67 -0.27 0.96
CA SER A 382 7.83 -0.85 2.02
C SER A 382 7.90 -0.10 3.34
N ASN A 383 8.98 0.65 3.59
CA ASN A 383 9.19 1.46 4.79
C ASN A 383 9.01 2.97 4.56
N ASN A 384 8.57 3.37 3.37
CA ASN A 384 8.36 4.77 3.03
C ASN A 384 7.21 5.37 3.89
N PRO A 385 7.44 6.47 4.63
CA PRO A 385 6.42 7.06 5.50
C PRO A 385 5.41 7.91 4.73
N VAL A 386 4.82 7.39 3.65
CA VAL A 386 3.83 8.10 2.82
C VAL A 386 2.65 8.58 3.66
N SER A 387 2.15 7.75 4.58
CA SER A 387 1.06 8.13 5.49
C SER A 387 1.43 9.33 6.37
N GLY A 388 2.66 9.38 6.89
CA GLY A 388 3.15 10.52 7.68
C GLY A 388 3.23 11.81 6.86
N MET A 389 3.72 11.74 5.62
CA MET A 389 3.76 12.87 4.69
C MET A 389 2.35 13.35 4.32
N THR A 390 1.41 12.42 4.13
CA THR A 390 0.00 12.73 3.87
C THR A 390 -0.67 13.42 5.06
N ILE A 391 -0.41 12.96 6.30
CA ILE A 391 -0.89 13.59 7.53
C ILE A 391 -0.36 15.03 7.62
N ALA A 392 0.93 15.25 7.36
CA ALA A 392 1.51 16.59 7.34
C ALA A 392 0.82 17.50 6.33
N THR A 393 0.60 16.98 5.12
CA THR A 393 -0.13 17.69 4.07
C THR A 393 -1.55 18.05 4.51
N LEU A 394 -2.29 17.09 5.06
CA LEU A 394 -3.66 17.29 5.52
C LEU A 394 -3.74 18.34 6.62
N LEU A 395 -2.87 18.26 7.63
CA LEU A 395 -2.82 19.23 8.72
C LEU A 395 -2.62 20.63 8.17
N ILE A 396 -1.64 20.83 7.29
CA ILE A 396 -1.31 22.14 6.73
C ILE A 396 -2.44 22.60 5.78
N ALA A 397 -2.85 21.79 4.82
CA ALA A 397 -3.88 22.16 3.86
C ALA A 397 -5.21 22.48 4.54
N THR A 398 -5.64 21.68 5.51
CA THR A 398 -6.88 21.90 6.25
C THR A 398 -6.83 23.18 7.07
N MET A 399 -5.71 23.44 7.76
CA MET A 399 -5.53 24.70 8.49
C MET A 399 -5.51 25.93 7.58
N VAL A 400 -4.83 25.85 6.43
CA VAL A 400 -4.77 26.93 5.45
C VAL A 400 -6.15 27.19 4.85
N LEU A 401 -6.88 26.16 4.44
CA LEU A 401 -8.24 26.30 3.89
C LEU A 401 -9.19 26.88 4.93
N LYS A 402 -9.13 26.43 6.18
CA LYS A 402 -9.91 26.97 7.28
C LYS A 402 -9.60 28.47 7.53
N ALA A 403 -8.32 28.85 7.53
CA ALA A 403 -7.88 30.23 7.71
C ALA A 403 -8.30 31.15 6.57
N THR A 404 -8.49 30.62 5.35
CA THR A 404 -8.96 31.38 4.18
C THR A 404 -10.48 31.38 4.02
N GLY A 405 -11.22 30.86 5.01
CA GLY A 405 -12.67 30.88 5.03
C GLY A 405 -13.34 29.70 4.32
N ASN A 406 -12.58 28.75 3.77
CA ASN A 406 -13.12 27.50 3.21
C ASN A 406 -13.36 26.51 4.35
N VAL A 407 -14.53 26.60 4.97
CA VAL A 407 -14.94 25.79 6.12
C VAL A 407 -16.07 24.81 5.74
N GLY A 408 -16.39 23.91 6.65
CA GLY A 408 -17.44 22.93 6.43
C GLY A 408 -17.02 21.85 5.43
N ILE A 409 -18.02 21.20 4.81
CA ILE A 409 -17.79 20.03 3.95
C ILE A 409 -16.97 20.35 2.69
N GLU A 410 -17.15 21.52 2.10
CA GLU A 410 -16.36 21.94 0.92
C GLU A 410 -14.88 22.09 1.25
N GLY A 411 -14.55 22.68 2.39
CA GLY A 411 -13.18 22.77 2.90
C GLY A 411 -12.61 21.38 3.23
N MET A 412 -13.42 20.47 3.75
CA MET A 412 -13.01 19.09 4.03
C MET A 412 -12.68 18.33 2.75
N ILE A 413 -13.55 18.39 1.74
CA ILE A 413 -13.35 17.75 0.43
C ILE A 413 -12.12 18.34 -0.27
N GLY A 414 -11.99 19.68 -0.28
CA GLY A 414 -10.82 20.36 -0.85
C GLY A 414 -9.50 19.95 -0.19
N SER A 415 -9.47 19.86 1.14
CA SER A 415 -8.29 19.40 1.88
C SER A 415 -7.93 17.95 1.52
N MET A 416 -8.93 17.09 1.40
CA MET A 416 -8.73 15.68 1.02
C MET A 416 -8.24 15.54 -0.41
N ALA A 417 -8.79 16.33 -1.36
CA ALA A 417 -8.33 16.35 -2.75
C ALA A 417 -6.86 16.77 -2.87
N ILE A 418 -6.44 17.83 -2.17
CA ILE A 418 -5.05 18.29 -2.11
C ILE A 418 -4.15 17.17 -1.57
N ALA A 419 -4.53 16.57 -0.45
CA ALA A 419 -3.76 15.50 0.17
C ALA A 419 -3.69 14.24 -0.71
N SER A 420 -4.77 13.91 -1.43
CA SER A 420 -4.81 12.78 -2.36
C SER A 420 -3.80 12.95 -3.49
N VAL A 421 -3.79 14.12 -4.14
CA VAL A 421 -2.81 14.41 -5.21
C VAL A 421 -1.38 14.29 -4.69
N ILE A 422 -1.09 14.86 -3.52
CA ILE A 422 0.28 14.85 -2.95
C ILE A 422 0.68 13.45 -2.48
N CYS A 423 -0.25 12.69 -1.89
CA CYS A 423 -0.01 11.30 -1.46
C CYS A 423 0.37 10.41 -2.64
N ILE A 424 -0.41 10.47 -3.72
CA ILE A 424 -0.16 9.72 -4.95
C ILE A 424 1.16 10.17 -5.59
N CYS A 425 1.40 11.48 -5.63
CA CYS A 425 2.61 12.08 -6.16
C CYS A 425 3.87 11.55 -5.43
N ALA A 426 3.86 11.53 -4.11
CA ALA A 426 4.96 11.02 -3.29
C ALA A 426 5.16 9.49 -3.44
N ALA A 427 4.07 8.73 -3.53
CA ALA A 427 4.12 7.28 -3.74
C ALA A 427 4.71 6.93 -5.11
N ILE A 428 4.24 7.58 -6.18
CA ILE A 428 4.76 7.39 -7.55
C ILE A 428 6.22 7.86 -7.69
N ALA A 429 6.61 8.97 -7.07
CA ALA A 429 8.01 9.39 -7.10
C ALA A 429 8.95 8.37 -6.43
N ALA A 430 8.49 7.73 -5.36
CA ALA A 430 9.22 6.64 -4.70
C ALA A 430 9.41 5.45 -5.64
N ASP A 431 8.34 4.97 -6.24
CA ASP A 431 8.33 3.84 -7.17
C ASP A 431 9.21 4.11 -8.39
N THR A 432 8.96 5.24 -9.07
CA THR A 432 9.78 5.69 -10.20
C THR A 432 11.28 5.72 -9.86
N SER A 433 11.65 6.10 -8.63
CA SER A 433 13.05 6.10 -8.22
C SER A 433 13.65 4.70 -8.08
N GLN A 434 12.88 3.72 -7.57
CA GLN A 434 13.28 2.32 -7.50
C GLN A 434 13.46 1.73 -8.90
N ASP A 435 12.52 2.00 -9.78
CA ASP A 435 12.52 1.48 -11.15
C ASP A 435 13.64 2.07 -12.00
N LEU A 436 13.89 3.36 -11.86
CA LEU A 436 15.05 4.00 -12.51
C LEU A 436 16.38 3.47 -11.96
N LYS A 437 16.44 3.03 -10.69
CA LYS A 437 17.63 2.34 -10.16
C LYS A 437 17.79 0.95 -10.77
N THR A 438 16.70 0.18 -10.89
CA THR A 438 16.71 -1.11 -11.60
C THR A 438 17.26 -0.93 -13.01
N GLY A 439 16.72 0.02 -13.75
CA GLY A 439 17.19 0.32 -15.11
C GLY A 439 18.63 0.82 -15.18
N TYR A 440 19.07 1.61 -14.21
CA TYR A 440 20.46 2.06 -14.12
C TYR A 440 21.43 0.88 -13.97
N LEU A 441 21.09 -0.10 -13.14
CA LEU A 441 21.88 -1.31 -12.93
C LEU A 441 21.90 -2.19 -14.18
N LEU A 442 20.77 -2.33 -14.86
CA LEU A 442 20.65 -3.14 -16.07
C LEU A 442 21.15 -2.46 -17.34
N GLY A 443 21.27 -1.13 -17.34
CA GLY A 443 21.64 -0.35 -18.51
C GLY A 443 20.44 -0.04 -19.43
N ALA A 444 19.25 0.16 -18.87
CA ALA A 444 18.07 0.63 -19.59
C ALA A 444 18.20 2.10 -20.02
N THR A 445 17.36 2.53 -20.94
CA THR A 445 17.29 3.92 -21.42
C THR A 445 16.33 4.71 -20.49
N PRO A 446 16.82 5.68 -19.68
CA PRO A 446 15.99 6.36 -18.69
C PRO A 446 14.74 7.02 -19.27
N VAL A 447 14.84 7.73 -20.39
CA VAL A 447 13.69 8.38 -21.03
C VAL A 447 12.59 7.36 -21.41
N LYS A 448 12.95 6.14 -21.78
CA LYS A 448 11.96 5.09 -22.08
C LYS A 448 11.26 4.60 -20.81
N GLN A 449 12.02 4.42 -19.70
CA GLN A 449 11.43 4.07 -18.42
C GLN A 449 10.48 5.18 -17.92
N GLN A 450 10.90 6.44 -17.99
CA GLN A 450 10.08 7.59 -17.60
C GLN A 450 8.78 7.68 -18.42
N ILE A 451 8.82 7.36 -19.71
CA ILE A 451 7.61 7.24 -20.55
C ILE A 451 6.81 6.00 -20.11
N GLY A 452 7.47 4.89 -19.80
CA GLY A 452 6.84 3.67 -19.28
C GLY A 452 6.07 3.94 -17.99
N GLU A 453 6.66 4.67 -17.04
CA GLU A 453 6.01 5.11 -15.82
C GLU A 453 4.73 5.94 -16.10
N LEU A 454 4.83 6.91 -17.02
CA LEU A 454 3.66 7.69 -17.41
C LEU A 454 2.56 6.82 -18.01
N ILE A 455 2.92 5.82 -18.83
CA ILE A 455 1.94 4.87 -19.39
C ILE A 455 1.28 4.05 -18.28
N GLY A 456 2.06 3.53 -17.32
CA GLY A 456 1.56 2.78 -16.18
C GLY A 456 0.63 3.61 -15.30
N VAL A 457 1.03 4.84 -14.98
CA VAL A 457 0.23 5.81 -14.23
C VAL A 457 -1.09 6.12 -14.93
N ILE A 458 -1.07 6.33 -16.25
CA ILE A 458 -2.30 6.62 -17.01
C ILE A 458 -3.22 5.40 -16.99
N ALA A 459 -2.69 4.20 -17.22
CA ALA A 459 -3.47 2.97 -17.21
C ALA A 459 -4.13 2.72 -15.84
N ALA A 460 -3.35 2.81 -14.75
CA ALA A 460 -3.85 2.63 -13.39
C ALA A 460 -4.80 3.75 -12.97
N GLY A 461 -4.48 5.01 -13.31
CA GLY A 461 -5.31 6.16 -12.97
C GLY A 461 -6.69 6.10 -13.60
N LEU A 462 -6.79 5.61 -14.84
CA LEU A 462 -8.08 5.37 -15.51
C LEU A 462 -8.87 4.22 -14.86
N ALA A 463 -8.18 3.23 -14.30
CA ALA A 463 -8.82 2.07 -13.69
C ALA A 463 -9.21 2.29 -12.22
N ILE A 464 -8.42 3.04 -11.44
CA ILE A 464 -8.57 3.12 -9.98
C ILE A 464 -9.91 3.70 -9.54
N GLY A 465 -10.45 4.68 -10.28
CA GLY A 465 -11.77 5.23 -10.00
C GLY A 465 -12.86 4.15 -10.05
N GLY A 466 -12.83 3.31 -11.09
CA GLY A 466 -13.73 2.17 -11.21
C GLY A 466 -13.51 1.11 -10.14
N VAL A 467 -12.26 0.83 -9.78
CA VAL A 467 -11.92 -0.13 -8.71
C VAL A 467 -12.45 0.33 -7.35
N LEU A 468 -12.21 1.59 -6.97
CA LEU A 468 -12.70 2.13 -5.70
C LEU A 468 -14.23 2.15 -5.65
N TYR A 469 -14.87 2.51 -6.75
CA TYR A 469 -16.33 2.49 -6.85
C TYR A 469 -16.91 1.09 -6.74
N LEU A 470 -16.27 0.10 -7.38
CA LEU A 470 -16.65 -1.30 -7.32
C LEU A 470 -16.56 -1.84 -5.88
N LEU A 471 -15.45 -1.57 -5.20
CA LEU A 471 -15.20 -2.04 -3.82
C LEU A 471 -16.20 -1.44 -2.82
N ASP A 472 -16.51 -0.13 -2.96
CA ASP A 472 -17.52 0.51 -2.13
C ASP A 472 -18.92 -0.03 -2.41
N SER A 473 -19.27 -0.26 -3.69
CA SER A 473 -20.58 -0.79 -4.08
C SER A 473 -20.79 -2.24 -3.63
N ALA A 474 -19.70 -3.04 -3.59
CA ALA A 474 -19.77 -4.43 -3.18
C ALA A 474 -19.89 -4.61 -1.66
N TRP A 475 -19.13 -3.85 -0.87
CA TRP A 475 -19.00 -4.07 0.58
C TRP A 475 -19.15 -2.81 1.45
N GLY A 476 -18.99 -1.65 0.86
CA GLY A 476 -18.98 -0.37 1.59
C GLY A 476 -17.74 -0.17 2.46
N TYR A 477 -17.15 1.02 2.37
CA TYR A 477 -15.99 1.35 3.19
C TYR A 477 -16.34 1.49 4.68
N GLY A 478 -15.35 1.22 5.52
CA GLY A 478 -15.47 1.27 6.97
C GLY A 478 -16.13 0.04 7.60
N GLY A 479 -16.58 -0.92 6.79
CA GLY A 479 -17.13 -2.22 7.22
C GLY A 479 -16.06 -3.24 7.58
N ALA A 480 -16.49 -4.46 7.90
CA ALA A 480 -15.58 -5.56 8.24
C ALA A 480 -14.71 -6.01 7.06
N GLU A 481 -15.31 -6.11 5.86
CA GLU A 481 -14.59 -6.55 4.65
C GLU A 481 -13.58 -5.51 4.15
N VAL A 482 -13.94 -4.23 4.21
CA VAL A 482 -13.11 -3.12 3.73
C VAL A 482 -13.04 -2.02 4.77
N PRO A 483 -12.29 -2.21 5.87
CA PRO A 483 -12.24 -1.27 7.00
C PRO A 483 -11.61 0.09 6.66
N ALA A 484 -10.79 0.19 5.61
CA ALA A 484 -10.12 1.40 5.14
C ALA A 484 -9.44 2.22 6.26
N PRO A 485 -8.50 1.65 7.03
CA PRO A 485 -7.99 2.26 8.26
C PRO A 485 -7.28 3.60 8.02
N GLN A 486 -6.50 3.72 6.96
CA GLN A 486 -5.77 4.95 6.64
C GLN A 486 -6.73 6.08 6.22
N ALA A 487 -7.71 5.78 5.37
CA ALA A 487 -8.68 6.78 4.95
C ALA A 487 -9.58 7.25 6.11
N THR A 488 -9.94 6.35 7.03
CA THR A 488 -10.66 6.70 8.25
C THR A 488 -9.83 7.63 9.14
N LEU A 489 -8.51 7.36 9.26
CA LEU A 489 -7.59 8.25 9.96
C LEU A 489 -7.57 9.64 9.33
N MET A 490 -7.38 9.73 8.00
CA MET A 490 -7.32 11.00 7.28
C MET A 490 -8.64 11.78 7.42
N LYS A 491 -9.79 11.09 7.33
CA LYS A 491 -11.11 11.63 7.60
C LYS A 491 -11.17 12.28 8.99
N MET A 492 -10.75 11.54 10.03
CA MET A 492 -10.80 12.04 11.43
C MET A 492 -9.90 13.27 11.64
N ILE A 493 -8.75 13.35 11.00
CA ILE A 493 -7.86 14.51 11.09
C ILE A 493 -8.54 15.75 10.53
N VAL A 494 -9.13 15.64 9.35
CA VAL A 494 -9.82 16.76 8.69
C VAL A 494 -11.03 17.20 9.52
N GLU A 495 -11.87 16.27 9.98
CA GLU A 495 -13.02 16.56 10.83
C GLU A 495 -12.62 17.22 12.14
N GLY A 496 -11.56 16.73 12.78
CA GLY A 496 -11.04 17.29 14.02
C GLY A 496 -10.64 18.76 13.88
N ILE A 497 -10.04 19.14 12.75
CA ILE A 497 -9.63 20.52 12.48
C ILE A 497 -10.83 21.38 12.08
N MET A 498 -11.73 20.86 11.24
CA MET A 498 -12.89 21.62 10.73
C MET A 498 -14.06 21.72 11.72
N GLY A 499 -14.06 20.95 12.80
CA GLY A 499 -15.08 20.99 13.86
C GLY A 499 -16.18 19.94 13.73
N GLY A 500 -15.88 18.77 13.16
CA GLY A 500 -16.80 17.63 13.07
C GLY A 500 -17.10 16.96 14.42
N ASN A 501 -18.21 16.19 14.48
CA ASN A 501 -18.63 15.45 15.67
C ASN A 501 -17.83 14.14 15.79
N LEU A 502 -16.82 14.14 16.65
CA LEU A 502 -16.04 12.95 16.98
C LEU A 502 -16.30 12.48 18.41
N PRO A 503 -16.23 11.17 18.70
CA PRO A 503 -16.26 10.65 20.06
C PRO A 503 -14.91 10.94 20.76
N TRP A 504 -14.69 12.21 21.11
CA TRP A 504 -13.42 12.72 21.61
C TRP A 504 -12.87 11.93 22.81
N ASN A 505 -13.75 11.44 23.69
CA ASN A 505 -13.32 10.63 24.84
C ASN A 505 -12.61 9.34 24.39
N LEU A 506 -13.13 8.67 23.37
CA LEU A 506 -12.54 7.46 22.82
C LEU A 506 -11.26 7.78 22.03
N VAL A 507 -11.29 8.85 21.23
CA VAL A 507 -10.14 9.32 20.47
C VAL A 507 -8.98 9.68 21.41
N PHE A 508 -9.23 10.47 22.47
CA PHE A 508 -8.20 10.82 23.46
C PHE A 508 -7.68 9.61 24.25
N THR A 509 -8.53 8.62 24.53
CA THR A 509 -8.06 7.36 25.11
C THR A 509 -7.02 6.70 24.21
N GLY A 510 -7.25 6.68 22.89
CA GLY A 510 -6.28 6.22 21.91
C GLY A 510 -5.00 7.05 21.84
N VAL A 511 -5.14 8.40 21.91
CA VAL A 511 -3.99 9.33 21.97
C VAL A 511 -3.09 9.02 23.16
N PHE A 512 -3.65 8.94 24.37
CA PHE A 512 -2.87 8.67 25.57
C PHE A 512 -2.26 7.27 25.57
N LEU A 513 -2.96 6.26 25.04
CA LEU A 513 -2.42 4.92 24.84
C LEU A 513 -1.20 4.96 23.90
N ALA A 514 -1.29 5.67 22.79
CA ALA A 514 -0.19 5.83 21.84
C ALA A 514 1.02 6.54 22.47
N LEU A 515 0.79 7.59 23.27
CA LEU A 515 1.86 8.27 24.00
C LEU A 515 2.52 7.34 25.04
N ALA A 516 1.76 6.53 25.74
CA ALA A 516 2.30 5.54 26.67
C ALA A 516 3.18 4.50 25.96
N LEU A 517 2.73 3.99 24.81
CA LEU A 517 3.50 3.06 23.97
C LEU A 517 4.81 3.70 23.48
N GLU A 518 4.76 4.98 23.10
CA GLU A 518 5.93 5.72 22.67
C GLU A 518 6.97 5.84 23.79
N VAL A 519 6.54 6.17 25.01
CA VAL A 519 7.41 6.22 26.20
C VAL A 519 8.06 4.85 26.48
N LEU A 520 7.28 3.77 26.28
CA LEU A 520 7.77 2.38 26.40
C LEU A 520 8.63 1.92 25.23
N ARG A 521 8.83 2.77 24.21
CA ARG A 521 9.57 2.46 22.98
C ARG A 521 8.97 1.29 22.18
N ILE A 522 7.67 1.09 22.29
CA ILE A 522 6.93 0.13 21.48
C ILE A 522 6.51 0.84 20.18
N PRO A 523 6.71 0.24 19.00
CA PRO A 523 6.28 0.82 17.73
C PRO A 523 4.76 1.09 17.71
N VAL A 524 4.39 2.37 17.75
CA VAL A 524 2.99 2.80 17.93
C VAL A 524 2.13 2.38 16.74
N MET A 525 2.59 2.59 15.50
CA MET A 525 1.78 2.34 14.30
C MET A 525 1.32 0.88 14.16
N PRO A 526 2.18 -0.14 14.21
CA PRO A 526 1.73 -1.52 14.10
C PRO A 526 0.76 -1.92 15.22
N PHE A 527 1.02 -1.49 16.45
CA PHE A 527 0.14 -1.75 17.58
C PHE A 527 -1.23 -1.10 17.38
N ALA A 528 -1.26 0.17 16.98
CA ALA A 528 -2.48 0.94 16.77
C ALA A 528 -3.32 0.39 15.61
N ILE A 529 -2.68 -0.04 14.51
CA ILE A 529 -3.35 -0.75 13.41
C ILE A 529 -3.97 -2.05 13.93
N GLY A 530 -3.25 -2.79 14.77
CA GLY A 530 -3.77 -3.99 15.39
C GLY A 530 -4.98 -3.74 16.28
N LEU A 531 -5.00 -2.66 17.04
CA LEU A 531 -6.14 -2.25 17.86
C LEU A 531 -7.36 -1.83 17.03
N TYR A 532 -7.11 -1.17 15.89
CA TYR A 532 -8.15 -0.69 14.96
C TYR A 532 -8.77 -1.83 14.14
N LEU A 533 -7.96 -2.78 13.66
CA LEU A 533 -8.43 -3.90 12.83
C LEU A 533 -9.07 -5.00 13.69
N PRO A 534 -9.99 -5.81 13.13
CA PRO A 534 -10.51 -6.99 13.81
C PRO A 534 -9.40 -7.95 14.23
N ILE A 535 -9.56 -8.60 15.40
CA ILE A 535 -8.58 -9.58 15.89
C ILE A 535 -8.42 -10.76 14.93
N TYR A 536 -9.47 -11.14 14.22
CA TYR A 536 -9.47 -12.26 13.28
C TYR A 536 -8.44 -12.08 12.18
N LEU A 537 -8.36 -10.88 11.61
CA LEU A 537 -7.39 -10.48 10.59
C LEU A 537 -5.96 -10.51 11.12
N ASN A 538 -5.72 -9.90 12.30
CA ASN A 538 -4.39 -9.80 12.88
C ASN A 538 -3.85 -11.15 13.37
N THR A 539 -4.72 -12.09 13.76
CA THR A 539 -4.33 -13.46 14.08
C THR A 539 -3.74 -14.16 12.86
N SER A 540 -4.36 -14.03 11.70
CA SER A 540 -3.86 -14.63 10.45
C SER A 540 -2.53 -14.02 10.01
N ILE A 541 -2.37 -12.69 10.17
CA ILE A 541 -1.08 -12.02 9.96
C ILE A 541 -0.03 -12.56 10.95
N MET A 542 -0.39 -12.76 12.23
CA MET A 542 0.53 -13.31 13.22
C MET A 542 0.97 -14.75 12.87
N ILE A 543 0.06 -15.58 12.36
CA ILE A 543 0.40 -16.94 11.89
C ILE A 543 1.47 -16.85 10.79
N GLY A 544 1.30 -15.96 9.81
CA GLY A 544 2.32 -15.71 8.77
C GLY A 544 3.67 -15.27 9.34
N GLY A 545 3.64 -14.38 10.33
CA GLY A 545 4.83 -13.94 11.07
C GLY A 545 5.52 -15.08 11.81
N VAL A 546 4.76 -16.01 12.41
CA VAL A 546 5.30 -17.22 13.06
C VAL A 546 5.95 -18.15 12.04
N VAL A 547 5.36 -18.35 10.86
CA VAL A 547 5.97 -19.14 9.78
C VAL A 547 7.30 -18.52 9.35
N ARG A 548 7.36 -17.20 9.21
CA ARG A 548 8.60 -16.48 8.92
C ARG A 548 9.63 -16.66 10.03
N TRP A 549 9.23 -16.49 11.28
CA TRP A 549 10.09 -16.70 12.44
C TRP A 549 10.67 -18.12 12.46
N PHE A 550 9.86 -19.13 12.17
CA PHE A 550 10.33 -20.51 12.03
C PHE A 550 11.40 -20.64 10.95
N MET A 551 11.20 -20.03 9.78
CA MET A 551 12.17 -20.05 8.69
C MET A 551 13.50 -19.37 9.09
N ASP A 552 13.43 -18.24 9.79
CA ASP A 552 14.58 -17.45 10.23
C ASP A 552 15.32 -18.07 11.42
N SER A 553 14.64 -18.87 12.26
CA SER A 553 15.21 -19.44 13.49
C SER A 553 16.00 -20.73 13.29
N ARG A 554 15.99 -21.31 12.08
CA ARG A 554 16.70 -22.56 11.79
C ARG A 554 18.21 -22.39 11.88
N LYS A 555 18.85 -23.07 12.84
CA LYS A 555 20.29 -22.93 13.12
C LYS A 555 21.19 -23.76 12.21
N ASN A 556 20.69 -24.84 11.62
CA ASN A 556 21.46 -25.83 10.84
C ASN A 556 21.39 -25.60 9.32
N VAL A 557 21.06 -24.39 8.89
CA VAL A 557 20.96 -24.02 7.46
C VAL A 557 21.99 -22.95 7.17
N ASP A 558 22.74 -23.13 6.09
CA ASP A 558 23.70 -22.12 5.62
C ASP A 558 23.02 -20.77 5.38
N ALA A 559 23.71 -19.67 5.69
CA ALA A 559 23.15 -18.32 5.61
C ALA A 559 22.62 -17.98 4.21
N LYS A 560 23.37 -18.34 3.17
CA LYS A 560 22.98 -18.12 1.78
C LYS A 560 21.74 -18.92 1.37
N LEU A 561 21.68 -20.20 1.78
CA LEU A 561 20.51 -21.05 1.51
C LEU A 561 19.28 -20.53 2.27
N LYS A 562 19.45 -20.03 3.48
CA LYS A 562 18.40 -19.44 4.28
C LYS A 562 17.82 -18.19 3.62
N GLU A 563 18.68 -17.31 3.11
CA GLU A 563 18.28 -16.12 2.36
C GLU A 563 17.51 -16.47 1.08
N GLU A 564 18.02 -17.44 0.29
CA GLU A 564 17.32 -17.93 -0.90
C GLU A 564 15.94 -18.50 -0.57
N GLN A 565 15.82 -19.28 0.50
CA GLN A 565 14.55 -19.85 0.94
C GLN A 565 13.58 -18.78 1.43
N THR A 566 14.06 -17.79 2.14
CA THR A 566 13.27 -16.64 2.61
C THR A 566 12.75 -15.82 1.42
N THR A 567 13.61 -15.54 0.44
CA THR A 567 13.24 -14.83 -0.80
C THR A 567 12.17 -15.60 -1.59
N ARG A 568 12.29 -16.93 -1.73
CA ARG A 568 11.25 -17.76 -2.36
C ARG A 568 9.92 -17.71 -1.61
N GLY A 569 9.96 -17.77 -0.28
CA GLY A 569 8.77 -17.61 0.54
C GLY A 569 8.10 -16.25 0.32
N THR A 570 8.88 -15.18 0.25
CA THR A 570 8.40 -13.82 -0.06
C THR A 570 7.74 -13.76 -1.44
N LEU A 571 8.37 -14.35 -2.48
CA LEU A 571 7.81 -14.41 -3.83
C LEU A 571 6.52 -15.23 -3.89
N PHE A 572 6.44 -16.35 -3.17
CA PHE A 572 5.23 -17.14 -3.08
C PHE A 572 4.10 -16.36 -2.40
N CYS A 573 4.40 -15.67 -1.29
CA CYS A 573 3.46 -14.82 -0.57
C CYS A 573 2.98 -13.63 -1.41
N ALA A 574 3.88 -12.98 -2.17
CA ALA A 574 3.50 -11.92 -3.10
C ALA A 574 2.55 -12.44 -4.19
N GLY A 575 2.78 -13.66 -4.69
CA GLY A 575 1.84 -14.35 -5.57
C GLY A 575 0.48 -14.59 -4.89
N MET A 576 0.47 -15.06 -3.64
CA MET A 576 -0.76 -15.26 -2.87
C MET A 576 -1.58 -13.97 -2.73
N ILE A 577 -0.93 -12.86 -2.41
CA ILE A 577 -1.57 -11.54 -2.29
C ILE A 577 -2.21 -11.13 -3.63
N ALA A 578 -1.47 -11.26 -4.72
CA ALA A 578 -1.98 -10.92 -6.05
C ALA A 578 -3.18 -11.81 -6.45
N GLY A 579 -3.09 -13.12 -6.21
CA GLY A 579 -4.14 -14.08 -6.56
C GLY A 579 -5.43 -13.85 -5.77
N GLU A 580 -5.33 -13.62 -4.48
CA GLU A 580 -6.48 -13.29 -3.63
C GLU A 580 -7.09 -11.94 -4.04
N GLY A 581 -6.27 -10.92 -4.27
CA GLY A 581 -6.75 -9.61 -4.70
C GLY A 581 -7.51 -9.66 -6.02
N LEU A 582 -7.01 -10.43 -7.01
CA LEU A 582 -7.69 -10.62 -8.29
C LEU A 582 -9.05 -11.30 -8.14
N VAL A 583 -9.13 -12.36 -7.34
CA VAL A 583 -10.41 -13.04 -7.09
C VAL A 583 -11.33 -12.13 -6.24
N GLY A 584 -10.80 -11.35 -5.30
CA GLY A 584 -11.57 -10.35 -4.57
C GLY A 584 -12.25 -9.35 -5.51
N ILE A 585 -11.52 -8.79 -6.48
CA ILE A 585 -12.10 -7.90 -7.50
C ILE A 585 -13.13 -8.63 -8.37
N LEU A 586 -12.86 -9.87 -8.80
CA LEU A 586 -13.82 -10.67 -9.56
C LEU A 586 -15.13 -10.90 -8.78
N LEU A 587 -15.02 -11.25 -7.50
CA LEU A 587 -16.18 -11.46 -6.63
C LEU A 587 -16.93 -10.15 -6.35
N ALA A 588 -16.24 -9.01 -6.27
CA ALA A 588 -16.88 -7.70 -6.21
C ALA A 588 -17.71 -7.42 -7.46
N VAL A 589 -17.20 -7.75 -8.64
CA VAL A 589 -17.98 -7.68 -9.89
C VAL A 589 -19.21 -8.57 -9.80
N PHE A 590 -19.08 -9.82 -9.38
CA PHE A 590 -20.20 -10.74 -9.22
C PHE A 590 -21.25 -10.20 -8.23
N ALA A 591 -20.81 -9.64 -7.10
CA ALA A 591 -21.71 -9.06 -6.11
C ALA A 591 -22.53 -7.90 -6.68
N VAL A 592 -21.92 -6.99 -7.44
CA VAL A 592 -22.61 -5.86 -8.09
C VAL A 592 -23.62 -6.32 -9.14
N PHE A 593 -23.31 -7.38 -9.91
CA PHE A 593 -24.24 -7.95 -10.89
C PHE A 593 -25.25 -8.95 -10.29
N GLY A 594 -25.25 -9.17 -8.96
CA GLY A 594 -26.14 -10.11 -8.29
C GLY A 594 -25.86 -11.58 -8.62
N ILE A 595 -24.67 -11.92 -9.11
CA ILE A 595 -24.27 -13.28 -9.48
C ILE A 595 -23.85 -14.00 -8.19
N SER A 596 -24.60 -15.00 -7.77
CA SER A 596 -24.24 -15.87 -6.65
C SER A 596 -23.59 -17.16 -7.16
N THR A 597 -22.40 -17.47 -6.64
CA THR A 597 -21.69 -18.73 -6.88
C THR A 597 -21.73 -19.65 -5.67
N ALA A 598 -22.46 -19.28 -4.61
CA ALA A 598 -22.53 -20.03 -3.36
C ALA A 598 -23.07 -21.45 -3.56
N LEU A 599 -22.41 -22.41 -2.94
CA LEU A 599 -22.85 -23.80 -2.86
C LEU A 599 -23.59 -24.06 -1.55
N SER A 600 -24.44 -25.09 -1.53
CA SER A 600 -25.13 -25.54 -0.32
C SER A 600 -24.26 -26.39 0.61
N ILE A 601 -22.95 -26.38 0.41
CA ILE A 601 -21.97 -27.17 1.18
C ILE A 601 -21.32 -26.24 2.19
N ASP A 602 -21.38 -26.58 3.48
CA ASP A 602 -20.66 -25.89 4.55
C ASP A 602 -19.76 -26.90 5.28
N LEU A 603 -18.46 -26.72 5.16
CA LEU A 603 -17.44 -27.53 5.84
C LEU A 603 -17.15 -27.03 7.27
N GLY A 604 -17.78 -25.94 7.68
CA GLY A 604 -17.68 -25.36 9.01
C GLY A 604 -16.26 -24.94 9.42
N ASN A 605 -16.08 -24.63 10.69
CA ASN A 605 -14.81 -24.16 11.26
C ASN A 605 -13.66 -25.16 11.07
N ILE A 606 -13.96 -26.48 11.06
CA ILE A 606 -12.94 -27.53 10.84
C ILE A 606 -12.36 -27.39 9.44
N GLY A 607 -13.21 -27.15 8.43
CA GLY A 607 -12.78 -26.91 7.06
C GLY A 607 -11.83 -25.70 6.97
N GLY A 608 -12.13 -24.61 7.68
CA GLY A 608 -11.28 -23.43 7.74
C GLY A 608 -9.90 -23.69 8.38
N VAL A 609 -9.86 -24.43 9.49
CA VAL A 609 -8.59 -24.82 10.14
C VAL A 609 -7.75 -25.71 9.22
N VAL A 610 -8.37 -26.70 8.58
CA VAL A 610 -7.67 -27.58 7.63
C VAL A 610 -7.11 -26.79 6.46
N LEU A 611 -7.89 -25.85 5.92
CA LEU A 611 -7.47 -24.99 4.81
C LEU A 611 -6.26 -24.12 5.20
N MET A 612 -6.27 -23.54 6.39
CA MET A 612 -5.13 -22.75 6.90
C MET A 612 -3.87 -23.62 7.07
N ILE A 613 -4.01 -24.83 7.59
CA ILE A 613 -2.88 -25.77 7.72
C ILE A 613 -2.32 -26.12 6.34
N VAL A 614 -3.17 -26.37 5.35
CA VAL A 614 -2.75 -26.64 3.97
C VAL A 614 -1.99 -25.45 3.39
N MET A 615 -2.46 -24.22 3.60
CA MET A 615 -1.76 -23.01 3.15
C MET A 615 -0.37 -22.89 3.77
N ILE A 616 -0.25 -23.09 5.09
CA ILE A 616 1.03 -23.07 5.80
C ILE A 616 1.96 -24.16 5.25
N ALA A 617 1.47 -25.36 5.05
CA ALA A 617 2.25 -26.46 4.49
C ALA A 617 2.74 -26.15 3.07
N CYS A 618 1.89 -25.59 2.22
CA CYS A 618 2.27 -25.14 0.88
C CYS A 618 3.35 -24.04 0.93
N LEU A 619 3.17 -23.02 1.76
CA LEU A 619 4.15 -21.95 1.94
C LEU A 619 5.52 -22.51 2.37
N LEU A 620 5.56 -23.38 3.35
CA LEU A 620 6.78 -24.04 3.79
C LEU A 620 7.40 -24.93 2.70
N ALA A 621 6.60 -25.70 1.99
CA ALA A 621 7.07 -26.59 0.92
C ALA A 621 7.70 -25.79 -0.23
N PHE A 622 7.05 -24.71 -0.68
CA PHE A 622 7.58 -23.88 -1.75
C PHE A 622 8.82 -23.07 -1.30
N SER A 623 8.83 -22.55 -0.07
CA SER A 623 9.98 -21.84 0.48
C SER A 623 11.20 -22.74 0.62
N MET A 624 11.02 -23.99 1.10
CA MET A 624 12.11 -24.94 1.36
C MET A 624 12.50 -25.80 0.15
N LYS A 625 11.84 -25.66 -0.99
CA LYS A 625 12.13 -26.43 -2.19
C LYS A 625 13.60 -26.25 -2.62
N LYS A 626 14.35 -27.34 -2.71
CA LYS A 626 15.73 -27.30 -3.23
C LYS A 626 15.72 -26.95 -4.72
N LYS A 627 16.67 -26.10 -5.15
CA LYS A 627 16.92 -25.91 -6.59
C LYS A 627 17.26 -27.29 -7.17
N LYS A 628 16.52 -27.78 -8.15
CA LYS A 628 16.99 -28.90 -8.97
C LYS A 628 18.19 -28.37 -9.77
N ASN A 629 19.36 -28.92 -9.51
CA ASN A 629 20.57 -28.69 -10.32
C ASN A 629 20.29 -29.07 -11.77
#